data_aea6256d4d72e28a2dbfc9f0f22f1f2b
#
_entry.id   aea6256d4d72e28a2dbfc9f0f22f1f2b
#
_cell.length_a   1.000
_cell.length_b   1.000
_cell.length_c   1.000
_cell.angle_alpha   90.00
_cell.angle_beta   90.00
_cell.angle_gamma   90.00
#
_symmetry.space_group_name_H-M   'P 1'
#
loop_
_entity.id
_entity.type
_entity.pdbx_description
1 polymer ?
#
loop_
_entity_poly.entity_id
_entity_poly.type
_entity_poly.pdbx_seq_one_letter_code
_entity_poly.pdbx_strand_id
1 'polypeptide(L)'
;SRNMDTVVDRLNQTESALGEINGSVVQIKEIALTLKDPSITTEELNNAFEKLSQLKEQLVKLGNTKVGDQYIFGGSNTTSRSFELTDDGEILYRGNTSEISVEMGDNIAITTNIPGTTIFSMQATTAGIITDKGVFGSLDTLMQVAQGGEPPADFDNVLDEIDGLNNTVINARAINSNRGFRAESAQESLSAEQT
;
A
#
# COMPACT_ATOMS: atom_id res chain seq x y z
N SER A 1 -11.88 -26.40 2.24
CA SER A 1 -13.07 -26.06 1.41
C SER A 1 -12.72 -24.88 0.52
N ARG A 2 -13.36 -24.80 -0.68
CA ARG A 2 -13.03 -23.81 -1.73
C ARG A 2 -13.00 -22.36 -1.21
N ASN A 3 -13.84 -22.00 -0.25
CA ASN A 3 -13.84 -20.66 0.34
C ASN A 3 -12.61 -20.39 1.21
N MET A 4 -12.12 -21.39 1.91
CA MET A 4 -10.95 -21.26 2.79
C MET A 4 -9.67 -21.13 1.97
N ASP A 5 -9.52 -21.94 0.92
CA ASP A 5 -8.37 -21.84 0.01
C ASP A 5 -8.31 -20.44 -0.61
N THR A 6 -9.45 -19.88 -1.01
CA THR A 6 -9.53 -18.51 -1.55
C THR A 6 -9.11 -17.45 -0.51
N VAL A 7 -9.47 -17.62 0.78
CA VAL A 7 -9.06 -16.71 1.84
C VAL A 7 -7.55 -16.78 2.07
N VAL A 8 -6.97 -17.97 2.17
CA VAL A 8 -5.53 -18.17 2.34
C VAL A 8 -4.76 -17.59 1.14
N ASP A 9 -5.19 -17.88 -0.10
CA ASP A 9 -4.58 -17.32 -1.30
C ASP A 9 -4.62 -15.80 -1.31
N ARG A 10 -5.74 -15.20 -0.91
CA ARG A 10 -5.88 -13.74 -0.82
C ARG A 10 -4.91 -13.13 0.19
N LEU A 11 -4.79 -13.73 1.37
CA LEU A 11 -3.87 -13.26 2.41
C LEU A 11 -2.41 -13.40 1.97
N ASN A 12 -2.05 -14.48 1.29
CA ASN A 12 -0.71 -14.70 0.73
C ASN A 12 -0.37 -13.68 -0.37
N GLN A 13 -1.30 -13.40 -1.29
CA GLN A 13 -1.10 -12.38 -2.32
C GLN A 13 -1.02 -10.98 -1.71
N THR A 14 -1.80 -10.71 -0.66
CA THR A 14 -1.70 -9.45 0.09
C THR A 14 -0.33 -9.30 0.73
N GLU A 15 0.23 -10.36 1.35
CA GLU A 15 1.58 -10.33 1.93
C GLU A 15 2.65 -10.05 0.87
N SER A 16 2.55 -10.68 -0.30
CA SER A 16 3.47 -10.42 -1.41
C SER A 16 3.43 -8.94 -1.84
N ALA A 17 2.23 -8.41 -2.07
CA ALA A 17 2.06 -7.01 -2.47
C ALA A 17 2.58 -6.03 -1.39
N LEU A 18 2.30 -6.30 -0.11
CA LEU A 18 2.80 -5.49 1.01
C LEU A 18 4.33 -5.54 1.10
N GLY A 19 4.95 -6.69 0.82
CA GLY A 19 6.40 -6.83 0.76
C GLY A 19 7.03 -5.96 -0.33
N GLU A 20 6.43 -5.93 -1.52
CA GLU A 20 6.88 -5.08 -2.63
C GLU A 20 6.65 -3.58 -2.36
N ILE A 21 5.51 -3.23 -1.74
CA ILE A 21 5.24 -1.85 -1.28
C ILE A 21 6.31 -1.41 -0.27
N ASN A 22 6.63 -2.26 0.71
CA ASN A 22 7.69 -1.97 1.68
C ASN A 22 9.03 -1.72 1.02
N GLY A 23 9.42 -2.57 0.05
CA GLY A 23 10.64 -2.37 -0.73
C GLY A 23 10.66 -1.04 -1.50
N SER A 24 9.52 -0.63 -2.07
CA SER A 24 9.38 0.65 -2.75
C SER A 24 9.52 1.83 -1.77
N VAL A 25 8.93 1.75 -0.58
CA VAL A 25 9.02 2.79 0.47
C VAL A 25 10.47 2.97 0.93
N VAL A 26 11.22 1.87 1.12
CA VAL A 26 12.65 1.92 1.46
C VAL A 26 13.44 2.66 0.37
N GLN A 27 13.20 2.36 -0.90
CA GLN A 27 13.86 3.04 -2.02
C GLN A 27 13.51 4.54 -2.08
N ILE A 28 12.24 4.91 -1.82
CA ILE A 28 11.82 6.31 -1.73
C ILE A 28 12.60 7.03 -0.63
N LYS A 29 12.76 6.41 0.54
CA LYS A 29 13.55 6.98 1.65
C LYS A 29 15.00 7.20 1.28
N GLU A 30 15.64 6.23 0.62
CA GLU A 30 17.02 6.35 0.16
C GLU A 30 17.19 7.54 -0.80
N ILE A 31 16.27 7.71 -1.74
CA ILE A 31 16.28 8.85 -2.67
C ILE A 31 16.05 10.16 -1.91
N ALA A 32 15.11 10.20 -0.97
CA ALA A 32 14.84 11.39 -0.16
C ALA A 32 16.07 11.84 0.63
N LEU A 33 16.83 10.89 1.21
CA LEU A 33 18.10 11.18 1.88
C LEU A 33 19.16 11.75 0.92
N THR A 34 19.22 11.23 -0.32
CA THR A 34 20.11 11.76 -1.36
C THR A 34 19.73 13.19 -1.75
N LEU A 35 18.45 13.48 -1.89
CA LEU A 35 17.94 14.82 -2.23
C LEU A 35 18.21 15.87 -1.13
N LYS A 36 18.51 15.44 0.09
CA LYS A 36 18.87 16.32 1.20
C LYS A 36 20.34 16.81 1.11
N ASP A 37 21.18 16.17 0.28
CA ASP A 37 22.58 16.57 0.13
C ASP A 37 22.68 17.87 -0.69
N PRO A 38 23.23 18.97 -0.12
CA PRO A 38 23.36 20.23 -0.84
C PRO A 38 24.38 20.18 -1.99
N SER A 39 25.20 19.13 -2.08
CA SER A 39 26.18 18.92 -3.14
C SER A 39 25.67 18.07 -4.30
N ILE A 40 24.39 17.70 -4.27
CA ILE A 40 23.74 16.88 -5.32
C ILE A 40 23.89 17.54 -6.70
N THR A 41 24.30 16.77 -7.68
CA THR A 41 24.48 17.22 -9.06
C THR A 41 23.14 17.22 -9.83
N THR A 42 23.11 17.99 -10.94
CA THR A 42 21.93 18.00 -11.84
C THR A 42 21.64 16.60 -12.41
N GLU A 43 22.66 15.80 -12.68
CA GLU A 43 22.51 14.43 -13.16
C GLU A 43 21.85 13.54 -12.11
N GLU A 44 22.29 13.64 -10.85
CA GLU A 44 21.69 12.91 -9.73
C GLU A 44 20.24 13.33 -9.46
N LEU A 45 19.92 14.63 -9.59
CA LEU A 45 18.55 15.13 -9.49
C LEU A 45 17.67 14.54 -10.58
N ASN A 46 18.12 14.50 -11.83
CA ASN A 46 17.35 13.90 -12.94
C ASN A 46 17.14 12.39 -12.70
N ASN A 47 18.16 11.67 -12.27
CA ASN A 47 18.06 10.24 -11.95
C ASN A 47 17.09 9.99 -10.79
N ALA A 48 17.11 10.85 -9.77
CA ALA A 48 16.17 10.79 -8.64
C ALA A 48 14.73 11.00 -9.12
N PHE A 49 14.47 12.00 -9.97
CA PHE A 49 13.14 12.26 -10.54
C PHE A 49 12.60 11.06 -11.30
N GLU A 50 13.39 10.51 -12.23
CA GLU A 50 13.00 9.32 -13.01
C GLU A 50 12.67 8.12 -12.11
N LYS A 51 13.51 7.88 -11.11
CA LYS A 51 13.30 6.78 -10.16
C LYS A 51 12.05 6.98 -9.31
N LEU A 52 11.79 8.18 -8.80
CA LEU A 52 10.58 8.51 -8.04
C LEU A 52 9.32 8.36 -8.89
N SER A 53 9.38 8.78 -10.15
CA SER A 53 8.26 8.61 -11.10
C SER A 53 7.93 7.12 -11.29
N GLN A 54 8.94 6.28 -11.52
CA GLN A 54 8.76 4.83 -11.63
C GLN A 54 8.20 4.21 -10.35
N LEU A 55 8.69 4.63 -9.18
CA LEU A 55 8.18 4.15 -7.88
C LEU A 55 6.73 4.56 -7.64
N LYS A 56 6.34 5.77 -8.06
CA LYS A 56 4.94 6.23 -8.00
C LYS A 56 4.02 5.32 -8.84
N GLU A 57 4.39 5.05 -10.08
CA GLU A 57 3.65 4.13 -10.96
C GLU A 57 3.60 2.72 -10.40
N GLN A 58 4.71 2.23 -9.84
CA GLN A 58 4.79 0.91 -9.21
C GLN A 58 3.85 0.82 -8.00
N LEU A 59 3.81 1.82 -7.13
CA LEU A 59 2.90 1.85 -5.99
C LEU A 59 1.42 1.84 -6.42
N VAL A 60 1.07 2.59 -7.47
CA VAL A 60 -0.29 2.55 -8.07
C VAL A 60 -0.61 1.15 -8.60
N LYS A 61 0.34 0.51 -9.28
CA LYS A 61 0.18 -0.86 -9.78
C LYS A 61 -0.02 -1.85 -8.62
N LEU A 62 0.78 -1.75 -7.57
CA LEU A 62 0.68 -2.59 -6.38
C LEU A 62 -0.64 -2.34 -5.63
N GLY A 63 -1.09 -1.09 -5.52
CA GLY A 63 -2.40 -0.73 -4.98
C GLY A 63 -3.58 -1.30 -5.77
N ASN A 64 -3.34 -1.71 -7.02
CA ASN A 64 -4.31 -2.37 -7.91
C ASN A 64 -4.06 -3.89 -8.04
N THR A 65 -3.40 -4.51 -7.07
CA THR A 65 -3.23 -5.95 -7.03
C THR A 65 -4.58 -6.67 -6.98
N LYS A 66 -4.68 -7.77 -7.73
CA LYS A 66 -5.88 -8.62 -7.80
C LYS A 66 -5.59 -10.02 -7.30
N VAL A 67 -6.63 -10.63 -6.73
CA VAL A 67 -6.74 -12.07 -6.53
C VAL A 67 -7.97 -12.56 -7.27
N GLY A 68 -7.79 -13.37 -8.28
CA GLY A 68 -8.83 -13.63 -9.27
C GLY A 68 -9.28 -12.33 -9.94
N ASP A 69 -10.58 -12.05 -9.90
CA ASP A 69 -11.16 -10.83 -10.48
C ASP A 69 -11.34 -9.68 -9.48
N GLN A 70 -10.88 -9.85 -8.22
CA GLN A 70 -11.10 -8.88 -7.15
C GLN A 70 -9.85 -8.08 -6.80
N TYR A 71 -9.98 -6.75 -6.74
CA TYR A 71 -8.97 -5.87 -6.20
C TYR A 71 -8.91 -5.98 -4.67
N ILE A 72 -7.70 -6.12 -4.11
CA ILE A 72 -7.53 -6.44 -2.69
C ILE A 72 -7.44 -5.23 -1.77
N PHE A 73 -7.13 -4.04 -2.32
CA PHE A 73 -6.96 -2.80 -1.55
C PHE A 73 -8.09 -1.79 -1.71
N GLY A 74 -9.18 -2.15 -2.39
CA GLY A 74 -10.34 -1.29 -2.62
C GLY A 74 -11.35 -1.24 -1.46
N GLY A 75 -11.04 -1.79 -0.29
CA GLY A 75 -12.03 -1.97 0.76
C GLY A 75 -13.08 -3.00 0.37
N SER A 76 -14.35 -2.67 0.50
CA SER A 76 -15.45 -3.52 0.00
C SER A 76 -15.75 -3.32 -1.50
N ASN A 77 -15.17 -2.32 -2.16
CA ASN A 77 -15.24 -2.14 -3.61
C ASN A 77 -14.13 -2.96 -4.29
N THR A 78 -14.42 -4.21 -4.59
CA THR A 78 -13.44 -5.16 -5.15
C THR A 78 -13.50 -5.31 -6.66
N THR A 79 -14.50 -4.71 -7.33
CA THR A 79 -14.78 -4.92 -8.77
C THR A 79 -14.15 -3.86 -9.68
N SER A 80 -13.78 -2.71 -9.15
CA SER A 80 -13.13 -1.63 -9.87
C SER A 80 -11.72 -1.35 -9.34
N ARG A 81 -10.87 -0.72 -10.17
CA ARG A 81 -9.52 -0.32 -9.76
C ARG A 81 -9.59 0.52 -8.48
N SER A 82 -8.73 0.20 -7.54
CA SER A 82 -8.64 0.93 -6.27
C SER A 82 -7.96 2.29 -6.44
N PHE A 83 -6.93 2.36 -7.27
CA PHE A 83 -6.13 3.55 -7.53
C PHE A 83 -6.08 3.87 -9.03
N GLU A 84 -6.16 5.14 -9.35
CA GLU A 84 -6.04 5.67 -10.70
C GLU A 84 -5.03 6.82 -10.70
N LEU A 85 -4.06 6.77 -11.60
CA LEU A 85 -3.15 7.87 -11.88
C LEU A 85 -3.70 8.62 -13.08
N THR A 86 -4.01 9.89 -12.91
CA THR A 86 -4.49 10.76 -13.99
C THR A 86 -3.35 11.25 -14.87
N ASP A 87 -3.67 11.78 -16.04
CA ASP A 87 -2.69 12.37 -16.96
C ASP A 87 -1.95 13.57 -16.34
N ASP A 88 -2.57 14.26 -15.40
CA ASP A 88 -1.98 15.37 -14.63
C ASP A 88 -1.10 14.88 -13.46
N GLY A 89 -0.95 13.55 -13.28
CA GLY A 89 -0.14 12.95 -12.23
C GLY A 89 -0.84 12.87 -10.87
N GLU A 90 -2.12 13.20 -10.78
CA GLU A 90 -2.90 13.08 -9.55
C GLU A 90 -3.32 11.63 -9.27
N ILE A 91 -3.43 11.27 -8.01
CA ILE A 91 -3.91 9.97 -7.56
C ILE A 91 -5.37 10.09 -7.14
N LEU A 92 -6.21 9.23 -7.71
CA LEU A 92 -7.60 9.04 -7.29
C LEU A 92 -7.74 7.69 -6.59
N TYR A 93 -8.42 7.66 -5.45
CA TYR A 93 -8.80 6.44 -4.76
C TYR A 93 -10.28 6.16 -5.01
N ARG A 94 -10.58 5.03 -5.65
CA ARG A 94 -11.95 4.59 -6.01
C ARG A 94 -12.51 3.53 -5.04
N GLY A 95 -11.72 3.17 -4.04
CA GLY A 95 -12.13 2.24 -2.98
C GLY A 95 -12.84 2.94 -1.83
N ASN A 96 -12.97 2.20 -0.74
CA ASN A 96 -13.47 2.69 0.54
C ASN A 96 -12.64 2.11 1.70
N THR A 97 -13.00 2.49 2.92
CA THR A 97 -12.28 2.07 4.15
C THR A 97 -12.88 0.84 4.83
N SER A 98 -13.80 0.13 4.16
CA SER A 98 -14.51 -1.00 4.75
C SER A 98 -13.64 -2.24 4.80
N GLU A 99 -13.71 -2.97 5.90
CA GLU A 99 -13.13 -4.30 6.05
C GLU A 99 -14.13 -5.38 5.62
N ILE A 100 -13.61 -6.48 5.09
CA ILE A 100 -14.35 -7.68 4.68
C ILE A 100 -13.93 -8.80 5.61
N SER A 101 -14.89 -9.40 6.31
CA SER A 101 -14.66 -10.58 7.14
C SER A 101 -15.39 -11.79 6.58
N VAL A 102 -14.74 -12.94 6.64
CA VAL A 102 -15.27 -14.23 6.19
C VAL A 102 -15.34 -15.17 7.39
N GLU A 103 -16.49 -15.83 7.57
CA GLU A 103 -16.63 -16.87 8.57
C GLU A 103 -15.95 -18.16 8.12
N MET A 104 -15.10 -18.70 8.97
CA MET A 104 -14.29 -19.90 8.72
C MET A 104 -14.60 -20.98 9.79
N GLY A 105 -15.81 -21.53 9.75
CA GLY A 105 -16.30 -22.49 10.75
C GLY A 105 -17.01 -21.84 11.92
N ASP A 106 -17.31 -22.61 12.96
CA ASP A 106 -18.12 -22.18 14.08
C ASP A 106 -17.47 -21.02 14.86
N ASN A 107 -18.02 -19.82 14.70
CA ASN A 107 -17.62 -18.59 15.39
C ASN A 107 -16.19 -18.06 15.11
N ILE A 108 -15.54 -18.45 14.01
CA ILE A 108 -14.26 -17.89 13.59
C ILE A 108 -14.50 -16.97 12.40
N ALA A 109 -14.41 -15.64 12.62
CA ALA A 109 -14.39 -14.65 11.54
C ALA A 109 -12.98 -14.13 11.33
N ILE A 110 -12.56 -14.06 10.07
CA ILE A 110 -11.24 -13.55 9.66
C ILE A 110 -11.44 -12.38 8.70
N THR A 111 -10.86 -11.23 9.04
CA THR A 111 -10.79 -10.09 8.13
C THR A 111 -9.79 -10.38 7.02
N THR A 112 -10.20 -10.26 5.77
CA THR A 112 -9.45 -10.73 4.60
C THR A 112 -8.85 -9.61 3.76
N ASN A 113 -9.05 -8.35 4.13
CA ASN A 113 -8.51 -7.20 3.42
C ASN A 113 -7.91 -6.16 4.34
N ILE A 114 -7.10 -5.28 3.77
CA ILE A 114 -6.63 -4.03 4.37
C ILE A 114 -6.90 -2.94 3.34
N PRO A 115 -7.67 -1.89 3.67
CA PRO A 115 -7.94 -0.80 2.73
C PRO A 115 -6.66 -0.10 2.28
N GLY A 116 -6.61 0.30 1.01
CA GLY A 116 -5.44 0.98 0.44
C GLY A 116 -5.15 2.33 1.11
N THR A 117 -6.17 3.01 1.62
CA THR A 117 -6.00 4.23 2.42
C THR A 117 -5.13 3.99 3.65
N THR A 118 -5.27 2.85 4.31
CA THR A 118 -4.42 2.46 5.44
C THR A 118 -2.99 2.20 4.97
N ILE A 119 -2.80 1.42 3.90
CA ILE A 119 -1.47 1.01 3.41
C ILE A 119 -0.65 2.21 2.95
N PHE A 120 -1.26 3.16 2.26
CA PHE A 120 -0.58 4.33 1.72
C PHE A 120 -0.68 5.57 2.62
N SER A 121 -1.15 5.41 3.87
CA SER A 121 -1.36 6.48 4.86
C SER A 121 -2.18 7.65 4.31
N MET A 122 -3.15 7.37 3.45
CA MET A 122 -4.02 8.36 2.83
C MET A 122 -5.25 8.62 3.69
N GLN A 123 -5.79 9.83 3.58
CA GLN A 123 -7.11 10.15 4.14
C GLN A 123 -8.06 10.50 3.00
N ALA A 124 -9.25 9.95 3.06
CA ALA A 124 -10.32 10.23 2.12
C ALA A 124 -11.62 10.49 2.88
N THR A 125 -12.44 11.42 2.36
CA THR A 125 -13.80 11.62 2.85
C THR A 125 -14.69 10.45 2.44
N THR A 126 -15.86 10.35 3.05
CA THR A 126 -16.90 9.36 2.68
C THR A 126 -17.35 9.47 1.21
N ALA A 127 -17.16 10.64 0.59
CA ALA A 127 -17.43 10.89 -0.82
C ALA A 127 -16.26 10.53 -1.75
N GLY A 128 -15.16 9.94 -1.21
CA GLY A 128 -13.99 9.54 -1.99
C GLY A 128 -13.03 10.68 -2.34
N ILE A 129 -13.24 11.89 -1.78
CA ILE A 129 -12.32 12.99 -1.97
C ILE A 129 -11.10 12.75 -1.07
N ILE A 130 -9.92 12.70 -1.65
CA ILE A 130 -8.66 12.57 -0.93
C ILE A 130 -8.36 13.90 -0.23
N THR A 131 -8.25 13.87 1.09
CA THR A 131 -7.91 15.01 1.93
C THR A 131 -6.44 15.02 2.34
N ASP A 132 -5.83 13.83 2.35
CA ASP A 132 -4.40 13.63 2.55
C ASP A 132 -3.91 12.57 1.58
N LYS A 133 -2.89 12.89 0.80
CA LYS A 133 -2.33 12.02 -0.25
C LYS A 133 -1.38 10.95 0.32
N GLY A 134 -1.00 11.02 1.60
CA GLY A 134 -0.05 10.09 2.21
C GLY A 134 1.25 9.99 1.41
N VAL A 135 1.72 8.78 1.13
CA VAL A 135 2.96 8.54 0.38
C VAL A 135 3.01 9.25 -0.97
N PHE A 136 1.87 9.41 -1.64
CA PHE A 136 1.83 10.07 -2.94
C PHE A 136 2.07 11.58 -2.81
N GLY A 137 1.68 12.20 -1.70
CA GLY A 137 2.01 13.58 -1.37
C GLY A 137 3.51 13.76 -1.10
N SER A 138 4.11 12.87 -0.32
CA SER A 138 5.56 12.85 -0.09
C SER A 138 6.34 12.65 -1.40
N LEU A 139 5.88 11.74 -2.29
CA LEU A 139 6.47 11.54 -3.62
C LEU A 139 6.39 12.79 -4.49
N ASP A 140 5.23 13.47 -4.52
CA ASP A 140 5.05 14.70 -5.30
C ASP A 140 6.03 15.79 -4.83
N THR A 141 6.21 15.93 -3.50
CA THR A 141 7.19 16.85 -2.90
C THR A 141 8.62 16.50 -3.30
N LEU A 142 9.02 15.23 -3.20
CA LEU A 142 10.36 14.77 -3.58
C LEU A 142 10.61 14.96 -5.07
N MET A 143 9.63 14.69 -5.93
CA MET A 143 9.73 14.89 -7.37
C MET A 143 9.90 16.38 -7.72
N GLN A 144 9.21 17.26 -7.01
CA GLN A 144 9.37 18.71 -7.17
C GLN A 144 10.78 19.18 -6.81
N VAL A 145 11.34 18.68 -5.70
CA VAL A 145 12.74 18.95 -5.31
C VAL A 145 13.71 18.42 -6.37
N ALA A 146 13.50 17.20 -6.86
CA ALA A 146 14.34 16.61 -7.91
C ALA A 146 14.30 17.39 -9.24
N GLN A 147 13.23 18.14 -9.53
CA GLN A 147 13.14 19.05 -10.69
C GLN A 147 13.80 20.42 -10.45
N GLY A 148 14.55 20.60 -9.38
CA GLY A 148 15.22 21.83 -9.01
C GLY A 148 14.36 22.81 -8.21
N GLY A 149 13.25 22.32 -7.64
CA GLY A 149 12.48 23.06 -6.65
C GLY A 149 13.26 23.21 -5.33
N GLU A 150 13.00 24.28 -4.59
CA GLU A 150 13.57 24.40 -3.25
C GLU A 150 12.97 23.34 -2.33
N PRO A 151 13.81 22.62 -1.55
CA PRO A 151 13.30 21.73 -0.52
C PRO A 151 12.40 22.52 0.45
N PRO A 152 11.27 21.98 0.88
CA PRO A 152 10.45 22.63 1.88
C PRO A 152 11.26 22.88 3.15
N ALA A 153 10.95 23.96 3.87
CA ALA A 153 11.64 24.33 5.12
C ALA A 153 11.67 23.15 6.12
N ASP A 154 10.63 22.34 6.09
CA ASP A 154 10.45 21.17 6.95
C ASP A 154 10.69 19.84 6.19
N PHE A 155 11.79 19.75 5.41
CA PHE A 155 12.10 18.53 4.63
C PHE A 155 12.21 17.28 5.54
N ASP A 156 12.60 17.46 6.80
CA ASP A 156 12.65 16.37 7.79
C ASP A 156 11.24 15.79 8.04
N ASN A 157 10.16 16.57 7.94
CA ASN A 157 8.80 16.06 8.06
C ASN A 157 8.45 15.07 6.92
N VAL A 158 8.97 15.29 5.72
CA VAL A 158 8.78 14.35 4.60
C VAL A 158 9.46 13.01 4.90
N LEU A 159 10.65 13.04 5.50
CA LEU A 159 11.35 11.83 5.94
C LEU A 159 10.59 11.11 7.06
N ASP A 160 10.05 11.84 8.02
CA ASP A 160 9.26 11.30 9.12
C ASP A 160 7.93 10.69 8.61
N GLU A 161 7.29 11.30 7.61
CA GLU A 161 6.12 10.73 6.94
C GLU A 161 6.44 9.41 6.23
N ILE A 162 7.57 9.33 5.53
CA ILE A 162 8.03 8.11 4.86
C ILE A 162 8.35 7.02 5.89
N ASP A 163 8.96 7.38 7.01
CA ASP A 163 9.24 6.44 8.11
C ASP A 163 7.94 5.96 8.79
N GLY A 164 6.99 6.86 8.99
CA GLY A 164 5.66 6.53 9.47
C GLY A 164 4.94 5.54 8.54
N LEU A 165 5.04 5.77 7.23
CA LEU A 165 4.49 4.86 6.23
C LEU A 165 5.19 3.50 6.27
N ASN A 166 6.52 3.47 6.34
CA ASN A 166 7.26 2.22 6.45
C ASN A 166 6.79 1.38 7.64
N ASN A 167 6.62 2.02 8.80
CA ASN A 167 6.07 1.37 10.00
C ASN A 167 4.63 0.89 9.79
N THR A 168 3.80 1.66 9.10
CA THR A 168 2.42 1.28 8.76
C THR A 168 2.39 0.01 7.90
N VAL A 169 3.24 -0.07 6.87
CA VAL A 169 3.33 -1.25 6.01
C VAL A 169 3.85 -2.47 6.77
N ILE A 170 4.87 -2.30 7.62
CA ILE A 170 5.39 -3.39 8.47
C ILE A 170 4.30 -3.91 9.41
N ASN A 171 3.54 -3.03 10.05
CA ASN A 171 2.42 -3.42 10.92
C ASN A 171 1.31 -4.13 10.14
N ALA A 172 0.98 -3.63 8.94
CA ALA A 172 0.00 -4.27 8.07
C ALA A 172 0.41 -5.69 7.68
N ARG A 173 1.70 -5.91 7.38
CA ARG A 173 2.26 -7.25 7.12
C ARG A 173 2.14 -8.16 8.32
N ALA A 174 2.47 -7.68 9.51
CA ALA A 174 2.34 -8.46 10.75
C ALA A 174 0.88 -8.87 11.01
N ILE A 175 -0.07 -7.95 10.83
CA ILE A 175 -1.51 -8.22 10.95
C ILE A 175 -1.94 -9.26 9.90
N ASN A 176 -1.53 -9.08 8.65
CA ASN A 176 -1.90 -9.96 7.55
C ASN A 176 -1.34 -11.38 7.76
N SER A 177 -0.08 -11.51 8.18
CA SER A 177 0.55 -12.80 8.50
C SER A 177 -0.17 -13.51 9.65
N ASN A 178 -0.59 -12.79 10.70
CA ASN A 178 -1.38 -13.36 11.78
C ASN A 178 -2.75 -13.88 11.30
N ARG A 179 -3.41 -13.10 10.41
CA ARG A 179 -4.67 -13.52 9.77
C ARG A 179 -4.48 -14.78 8.92
N GLY A 180 -3.36 -14.86 8.17
CA GLY A 180 -2.99 -16.03 7.37
C GLY A 180 -2.82 -17.28 8.24
N PHE A 181 -2.04 -17.18 9.31
CA PHE A 181 -1.83 -18.28 10.26
C PHE A 181 -3.15 -18.78 10.88
N ARG A 182 -4.04 -17.86 11.27
CA ARG A 182 -5.37 -18.21 11.80
C ARG A 182 -6.26 -18.88 10.76
N ALA A 183 -6.18 -18.46 9.49
CA ALA A 183 -6.94 -19.06 8.41
C ALA A 183 -6.46 -20.48 8.11
N GLU A 184 -5.15 -20.71 8.06
CA GLU A 184 -4.54 -22.02 7.88
C GLU A 184 -4.90 -22.98 9.03
N SER A 185 -4.78 -22.53 10.28
CA SER A 185 -5.15 -23.32 11.47
C SER A 185 -6.64 -23.70 11.48
N ALA A 186 -7.53 -22.81 11.07
CA ALA A 186 -8.96 -23.10 10.93
C ALA A 186 -9.22 -24.14 9.83
N GLN A 187 -8.50 -24.04 8.73
CA GLN A 187 -8.59 -25.00 7.61
C GLN A 187 -8.16 -26.40 8.02
N GLU A 188 -7.04 -26.51 8.75
CA GLU A 188 -6.53 -27.78 9.28
C GLU A 188 -7.52 -28.43 10.26
N SER A 189 -8.07 -27.65 11.20
CA SER A 189 -9.03 -28.13 12.19
C SER A 189 -10.29 -28.71 11.55
N LEU A 190 -10.85 -28.02 10.55
CA LEU A 190 -12.04 -28.49 9.84
C LEU A 190 -11.74 -29.72 8.95
N SER A 191 -10.54 -29.85 8.44
CA SER A 191 -10.12 -31.02 7.68
C SER A 191 -9.97 -32.26 8.58
N ALA A 192 -9.53 -32.07 9.83
CA ALA A 192 -9.40 -33.14 10.83
C ALA A 192 -10.78 -33.64 11.34
N GLU A 193 -11.79 -32.78 11.41
CA GLU A 193 -13.15 -33.14 11.82
C GLU A 193 -13.92 -33.94 10.75
N GLN A 194 -13.49 -33.90 9.48
CA GLN A 194 -14.11 -34.61 8.35
C GLN A 194 -13.50 -36.00 8.09
N THR A 195 -12.51 -36.43 8.86
CA THR A 195 -11.82 -37.73 8.74
C THR A 195 -12.22 -38.66 9.84
#